data_d2e8424781759b5b0ed008d31e6fcfdf
#
_entry.id   d2e8424781759b5b0ed008d31e6fcfdf
#
_cell.length_a   1.000
_cell.length_b   1.000
_cell.length_c   1.000
_cell.angle_alpha   90.00
_cell.angle_beta   90.00
_cell.angle_gamma   90.00
#
_symmetry.space_group_name_H-M   'P 1'
#
loop_
_entity.id
_entity.type
_entity.pdbx_description
1 polymer ?
#
loop_
_entity_poly.entity_id
_entity_poly.type
_entity_poly.pdbx_seq_one_letter_code
_entity_poly.pdbx_strand_id
1 'polypeptide(L)'
;KLKGIYAATVVPLNKNKSIDKKSLNIHIKNIIKTTGIKGLLLNGHAGENFTLTANEQIEIIKVAKKYKKDDKKIISGLNFEDSTFASMVAKNMEKAGADAILIFPPFSWAQGVTSDMIFDHHKIICNQIKKPVFLYQSSIYSGHLSYKKETLKKLLKINNVLGVKEGSWNYKSYVNNYNFFKKNKKNFLVMASGDEHLYPCFKYGSDGSQVSIAAIVPDKVVELIEKINNKKYKEAKIIDKYLLSLAKNIYGRYPQNFATARIKYCLKILKKIPNETMRSSIILDKIEKKQLDKSLKFLKLKS
;
A
#
# COMPACT_ATOMS: atom_id res chain seq x y z
N LYS A 1 -12.81 4.98 12.37
CA LYS A 1 -12.23 5.90 11.36
C LYS A 1 -11.04 5.24 10.69
N LEU A 2 -10.86 5.43 9.36
CA LEU A 2 -9.79 4.79 8.55
C LEU A 2 -8.54 5.68 8.39
N LYS A 3 -8.42 6.76 9.16
CA LYS A 3 -7.21 7.60 9.19
C LYS A 3 -6.04 6.90 9.87
N GLY A 4 -4.81 7.20 9.46
CA GLY A 4 -3.59 6.72 10.11
C GLY A 4 -2.69 5.87 9.21
N ILE A 5 -1.74 5.17 9.80
CA ILE A 5 -0.68 4.45 9.11
C ILE A 5 -1.09 3.01 8.87
N TYR A 6 -1.10 2.60 7.60
CA TYR A 6 -1.32 1.22 7.17
C TYR A 6 -0.05 0.67 6.53
N ALA A 7 0.44 -0.43 7.06
CA ALA A 7 1.58 -1.12 6.48
C ALA A 7 1.12 -1.97 5.29
N ALA A 8 1.65 -1.70 4.11
CA ALA A 8 1.43 -2.52 2.93
C ALA A 8 2.36 -3.74 3.00
N THR A 9 1.78 -4.91 3.31
CA THR A 9 2.52 -6.12 3.63
C THR A 9 2.95 -6.91 2.40
N VAL A 10 4.04 -7.65 2.53
CA VAL A 10 4.43 -8.70 1.59
C VAL A 10 3.73 -10.02 1.93
N VAL A 11 3.75 -10.96 0.99
CA VAL A 11 3.36 -12.36 1.22
C VAL A 11 4.59 -13.24 1.20
N PRO A 12 5.05 -13.76 2.35
CA PRO A 12 6.15 -14.72 2.40
C PRO A 12 5.80 -16.00 1.65
N LEU A 13 6.75 -16.52 0.88
CA LEU A 13 6.59 -17.72 0.08
C LEU A 13 7.60 -18.80 0.48
N ASN A 14 7.23 -20.06 0.36
CA ASN A 14 8.12 -21.19 0.40
C ASN A 14 9.00 -21.25 -0.87
N LYS A 15 10.05 -22.05 -0.88
CA LYS A 15 10.91 -22.25 -2.06
C LYS A 15 10.13 -22.75 -3.29
N ASN A 16 9.07 -23.54 -3.09
CA ASN A 16 8.16 -23.99 -4.15
C ASN A 16 7.12 -22.96 -4.58
N LYS A 17 7.24 -21.70 -4.15
CA LYS A 17 6.37 -20.55 -4.46
C LYS A 17 4.95 -20.63 -3.88
N SER A 18 4.61 -21.61 -3.05
CA SER A 18 3.38 -21.60 -2.26
C SER A 18 3.49 -20.58 -1.12
N ILE A 19 2.34 -20.13 -0.57
CA ILE A 19 2.34 -19.21 0.57
C ILE A 19 2.91 -19.90 1.81
N ASP A 20 3.94 -19.30 2.41
CA ASP A 20 4.44 -19.72 3.72
C ASP A 20 3.51 -19.18 4.82
N LYS A 21 2.51 -19.98 5.16
CA LYS A 21 1.48 -19.61 6.15
C LYS A 21 2.08 -19.29 7.52
N LYS A 22 3.14 -20.00 7.94
CA LYS A 22 3.80 -19.77 9.23
C LYS A 22 4.46 -18.40 9.27
N SER A 23 5.28 -18.10 8.28
CA SER A 23 5.96 -16.80 8.18
C SER A 23 4.98 -15.64 7.93
N LEU A 24 3.90 -15.86 7.16
CA LEU A 24 2.84 -14.87 6.97
C LEU A 24 2.15 -14.51 8.29
N ASN A 25 1.81 -15.52 9.12
CA ASN A 25 1.23 -15.29 10.44
C ASN A 25 2.16 -14.43 11.33
N ILE A 26 3.45 -14.78 11.38
CA ILE A 26 4.45 -14.07 12.20
C ILE A 26 4.59 -12.62 11.68
N HIS A 27 4.73 -12.44 10.38
CA HIS A 27 4.91 -11.13 9.75
C HIS A 27 3.74 -10.20 10.04
N ILE A 28 2.51 -10.66 9.79
CA ILE A 28 1.28 -9.90 10.05
C ILE A 28 1.15 -9.57 11.54
N LYS A 29 1.34 -10.56 12.43
CA LYS A 29 1.25 -10.40 13.88
C LYS A 29 2.23 -9.34 14.40
N ASN A 30 3.46 -9.34 13.90
CA ASN A 30 4.49 -8.39 14.35
C ASN A 30 4.16 -6.96 13.93
N ILE A 31 3.70 -6.76 12.69
CA ILE A 31 3.35 -5.43 12.20
C ILE A 31 2.12 -4.87 12.91
N ILE A 32 1.05 -5.65 13.00
CA ILE A 32 -0.23 -5.15 13.55
C ILE A 32 -0.15 -4.82 15.05
N LYS A 33 0.79 -5.43 15.77
CA LYS A 33 1.05 -5.16 17.18
C LYS A 33 1.81 -3.85 17.41
N THR A 34 2.48 -3.31 16.41
CA THR A 34 3.25 -2.06 16.55
C THR A 34 2.31 -0.92 16.95
N THR A 35 2.62 -0.26 18.05
CA THR A 35 1.91 0.94 18.49
C THR A 35 2.00 2.02 17.42
N GLY A 36 0.92 2.77 17.19
CA GLY A 36 0.86 3.80 16.14
C GLY A 36 0.48 3.28 14.75
N ILE A 37 0.71 1.99 14.43
CA ILE A 37 0.16 1.37 13.21
C ILE A 37 -1.35 1.23 13.36
N LYS A 38 -2.12 1.81 12.42
CA LYS A 38 -3.59 1.75 12.42
C LYS A 38 -4.12 0.44 11.82
N GLY A 39 -3.37 -0.18 10.95
CA GLY A 39 -3.76 -1.44 10.33
C GLY A 39 -2.84 -1.88 9.20
N LEU A 40 -3.37 -2.75 8.36
CA LEU A 40 -2.65 -3.38 7.26
C LEU A 40 -3.31 -3.04 5.93
N LEU A 41 -2.49 -2.86 4.89
CA LEU A 41 -2.91 -3.01 3.50
C LEU A 41 -2.41 -4.37 3.02
N LEU A 42 -3.33 -5.30 2.88
CA LEU A 42 -3.10 -6.64 2.32
C LEU A 42 -3.38 -6.64 0.82
N ASN A 43 -2.89 -7.65 0.11
CA ASN A 43 -3.20 -7.86 -1.31
C ASN A 43 -2.92 -6.61 -2.17
N GLY A 44 -1.92 -5.82 -1.80
CA GLY A 44 -1.41 -4.71 -2.61
C GLY A 44 -0.26 -5.15 -3.51
N HIS A 45 0.31 -4.23 -4.28
CA HIS A 45 1.45 -4.50 -5.15
C HIS A 45 2.65 -5.08 -4.38
N ALA A 46 2.94 -4.57 -3.17
CA ALA A 46 3.98 -5.12 -2.29
C ALA A 46 3.72 -6.59 -1.90
N GLY A 47 2.46 -7.04 -1.91
CA GLY A 47 2.04 -8.41 -1.66
C GLY A 47 1.93 -9.26 -2.92
N GLU A 48 2.46 -8.82 -4.07
CA GLU A 48 2.38 -9.54 -5.35
C GLU A 48 0.94 -9.90 -5.76
N ASN A 49 -0.04 -9.00 -5.49
CA ASN A 49 -1.46 -9.25 -5.70
C ASN A 49 -1.81 -9.78 -7.10
N PHE A 50 -1.04 -9.37 -8.13
CA PHE A 50 -1.18 -9.82 -9.51
C PHE A 50 -0.76 -11.28 -9.75
N THR A 51 -0.15 -11.94 -8.76
CA THR A 51 0.23 -13.37 -8.82
C THR A 51 -0.62 -14.25 -7.91
N LEU A 52 -1.48 -13.65 -7.08
CA LEU A 52 -2.33 -14.34 -6.12
C LEU A 52 -3.69 -14.66 -6.72
N THR A 53 -4.16 -15.88 -6.49
CA THR A 53 -5.56 -16.23 -6.77
C THR A 53 -6.52 -15.52 -5.82
N ALA A 54 -7.79 -15.41 -6.18
CA ALA A 54 -8.84 -14.84 -5.32
C ALA A 54 -8.91 -15.56 -3.96
N ASN A 55 -8.81 -16.90 -3.96
CA ASN A 55 -8.82 -17.69 -2.74
C ASN A 55 -7.62 -17.41 -1.84
N GLU A 56 -6.42 -17.27 -2.40
CA GLU A 56 -5.23 -16.89 -1.64
C GLU A 56 -5.37 -15.51 -1.01
N GLN A 57 -5.92 -14.55 -1.76
CA GLN A 57 -6.17 -13.20 -1.23
C GLN A 57 -7.15 -13.22 -0.06
N ILE A 58 -8.21 -14.04 -0.13
CA ILE A 58 -9.18 -14.23 0.95
C ILE A 58 -8.53 -14.89 2.18
N GLU A 59 -7.70 -15.92 1.98
CA GLU A 59 -6.98 -16.57 3.08
C GLU A 59 -6.02 -15.64 3.80
N ILE A 60 -5.33 -14.76 3.10
CA ILE A 60 -4.47 -13.72 3.69
C ILE A 60 -5.28 -12.79 4.60
N ILE A 61 -6.49 -12.40 4.20
CA ILE A 61 -7.39 -11.58 5.05
C ILE A 61 -7.79 -12.35 6.31
N LYS A 62 -8.15 -13.62 6.19
CA LYS A 62 -8.51 -14.46 7.34
C LYS A 62 -7.35 -14.61 8.34
N VAL A 63 -6.11 -14.74 7.84
CA VAL A 63 -4.91 -14.74 8.69
C VAL A 63 -4.79 -13.42 9.45
N ALA A 64 -4.94 -12.29 8.80
CA ALA A 64 -4.83 -10.99 9.45
C ALA A 64 -5.96 -10.75 10.46
N LYS A 65 -7.17 -11.21 10.17
CA LYS A 65 -8.33 -11.10 11.06
C LYS A 65 -8.07 -11.72 12.44
N LYS A 66 -7.28 -12.81 12.52
CA LYS A 66 -6.93 -13.46 13.78
C LYS A 66 -6.17 -12.56 14.76
N TYR A 67 -5.41 -11.59 14.24
CA TYR A 67 -4.56 -10.70 15.04
C TYR A 67 -5.14 -9.29 15.14
N LYS A 68 -6.23 -9.01 14.44
CA LYS A 68 -6.88 -7.71 14.46
C LYS A 68 -7.57 -7.46 15.80
N LYS A 69 -7.21 -6.35 16.45
CA LYS A 69 -7.95 -5.78 17.57
C LYS A 69 -8.95 -4.74 17.05
N ASP A 70 -9.87 -4.27 17.89
CA ASP A 70 -10.96 -3.35 17.51
C ASP A 70 -10.48 -2.02 16.94
N ASP A 71 -9.34 -1.52 17.43
CA ASP A 71 -8.71 -0.28 16.97
C ASP A 71 -7.95 -0.43 15.64
N LYS A 72 -7.67 -1.67 15.21
CA LYS A 72 -6.93 -2.00 13.98
C LYS A 72 -7.87 -2.28 12.81
N LYS A 73 -7.44 -1.93 11.61
CA LYS A 73 -8.25 -2.10 10.40
C LYS A 73 -7.48 -2.87 9.33
N ILE A 74 -8.21 -3.59 8.51
CA ILE A 74 -7.70 -4.34 7.36
C ILE A 74 -8.25 -3.70 6.09
N ILE A 75 -7.37 -3.16 5.26
CA ILE A 75 -7.67 -2.74 3.89
C ILE A 75 -7.16 -3.85 2.98
N SER A 76 -7.98 -4.32 2.04
CA SER A 76 -7.55 -5.30 1.04
C SER A 76 -7.52 -4.68 -0.35
N GLY A 77 -6.45 -4.88 -1.08
CA GLY A 77 -6.38 -4.60 -2.50
C GLY A 77 -7.22 -5.55 -3.32
N LEU A 78 -7.74 -5.06 -4.45
CA LEU A 78 -8.53 -5.80 -5.43
C LEU A 78 -8.06 -5.36 -6.83
N ASN A 79 -7.73 -6.31 -7.72
CA ASN A 79 -7.12 -6.02 -9.03
C ASN A 79 -7.51 -7.04 -10.11
N PHE A 80 -8.78 -7.34 -10.27
CA PHE A 80 -9.25 -8.27 -11.30
C PHE A 80 -9.76 -7.52 -12.52
N GLU A 81 -9.54 -8.10 -13.71
CA GLU A 81 -9.91 -7.51 -15.00
C GLU A 81 -11.43 -7.54 -15.24
N ASP A 82 -12.11 -8.63 -14.90
CA ASP A 82 -13.55 -8.77 -15.02
C ASP A 82 -14.27 -8.08 -13.84
N SER A 83 -15.15 -7.12 -14.15
CA SER A 83 -15.84 -6.30 -13.14
C SER A 83 -16.82 -7.11 -12.29
N THR A 84 -17.49 -8.11 -12.88
CA THR A 84 -18.45 -8.98 -12.20
C THR A 84 -17.72 -9.90 -11.25
N PHE A 85 -16.66 -10.54 -11.73
CA PHE A 85 -15.80 -11.37 -10.89
C PHE A 85 -15.15 -10.56 -9.75
N ALA A 86 -14.61 -9.38 -10.06
CA ALA A 86 -14.05 -8.47 -9.07
C ALA A 86 -15.06 -8.11 -7.97
N SER A 87 -16.33 -7.87 -8.33
CA SER A 87 -17.39 -7.57 -7.37
C SER A 87 -17.69 -8.74 -6.43
N MET A 88 -17.71 -9.97 -6.96
CA MET A 88 -17.87 -11.21 -6.16
C MET A 88 -16.71 -11.40 -5.19
N VAL A 89 -15.48 -11.19 -5.67
CA VAL A 89 -14.28 -11.29 -4.82
C VAL A 89 -14.29 -10.21 -3.73
N ALA A 90 -14.64 -8.96 -4.05
CA ALA A 90 -14.76 -7.88 -3.07
C ALA A 90 -15.76 -8.23 -1.95
N LYS A 91 -16.92 -8.80 -2.30
CA LYS A 91 -17.91 -9.29 -1.33
C LYS A 91 -17.35 -10.40 -0.43
N ASN A 92 -16.58 -11.32 -0.99
CA ASN A 92 -15.94 -12.37 -0.21
C ASN A 92 -14.81 -11.83 0.68
N MET A 93 -14.06 -10.82 0.23
CA MET A 93 -13.08 -10.11 1.07
C MET A 93 -13.75 -9.40 2.26
N GLU A 94 -14.89 -8.74 2.04
CA GLU A 94 -15.70 -8.14 3.12
C GLU A 94 -16.11 -9.20 4.15
N LYS A 95 -16.67 -10.34 3.70
CA LYS A 95 -17.05 -11.47 4.57
C LYS A 95 -15.85 -12.06 5.33
N ALA A 96 -14.68 -12.13 4.70
CA ALA A 96 -13.44 -12.61 5.31
C ALA A 96 -12.91 -11.69 6.42
N GLY A 97 -13.32 -10.42 6.44
CA GLY A 97 -12.98 -9.48 7.50
C GLY A 97 -12.23 -8.21 7.06
N ALA A 98 -12.20 -7.90 5.78
CA ALA A 98 -11.72 -6.61 5.30
C ALA A 98 -12.65 -5.47 5.80
N ASP A 99 -12.05 -4.41 6.33
CA ASP A 99 -12.76 -3.20 6.78
C ASP A 99 -12.93 -2.17 5.66
N ALA A 100 -12.12 -2.27 4.61
CA ALA A 100 -12.21 -1.47 3.40
C ALA A 100 -11.57 -2.21 2.22
N ILE A 101 -11.98 -1.85 1.00
CA ILE A 101 -11.39 -2.36 -0.25
C ILE A 101 -10.65 -1.24 -0.96
N LEU A 102 -9.44 -1.51 -1.44
CA LEU A 102 -8.67 -0.64 -2.33
C LEU A 102 -8.74 -1.21 -3.75
N ILE A 103 -9.44 -0.52 -4.65
CA ILE A 103 -9.56 -0.94 -6.03
C ILE A 103 -8.37 -0.41 -6.82
N PHE A 104 -7.54 -1.32 -7.32
CA PHE A 104 -6.49 -1.02 -8.29
C PHE A 104 -7.04 -1.02 -9.71
N PRO A 105 -6.50 -0.19 -10.62
CA PRO A 105 -6.87 -0.29 -12.02
C PRO A 105 -6.45 -1.65 -12.59
N PRO A 106 -7.32 -2.34 -13.36
CA PRO A 106 -6.94 -3.49 -14.16
C PRO A 106 -5.73 -3.20 -15.06
N PHE A 107 -4.81 -4.14 -15.20
CA PHE A 107 -3.59 -3.92 -15.97
C PHE A 107 -3.83 -3.77 -17.48
N SER A 108 -4.86 -4.39 -18.02
CA SER A 108 -5.25 -4.23 -19.43
C SER A 108 -5.55 -2.78 -19.81
N TRP A 109 -5.94 -1.94 -18.83
CA TRP A 109 -6.21 -0.52 -19.06
C TRP A 109 -4.96 0.28 -19.47
N ALA A 110 -3.77 -0.27 -19.29
CA ALA A 110 -2.55 0.31 -19.83
C ALA A 110 -2.59 0.46 -21.37
N GLN A 111 -3.37 -0.39 -22.06
CA GLN A 111 -3.57 -0.33 -23.50
C GLN A 111 -4.57 0.75 -23.92
N GLY A 112 -5.36 1.29 -22.99
CA GLY A 112 -6.37 2.30 -23.21
C GLY A 112 -7.65 2.01 -22.45
N VAL A 113 -8.27 3.06 -21.89
CA VAL A 113 -9.53 2.95 -21.13
C VAL A 113 -10.30 4.26 -21.19
N THR A 114 -11.62 4.19 -21.26
CA THR A 114 -12.48 5.36 -21.18
C THR A 114 -12.86 5.68 -19.73
N SER A 115 -13.26 6.94 -19.50
CA SER A 115 -13.76 7.37 -18.19
C SER A 115 -15.00 6.60 -17.74
N ASP A 116 -15.84 6.18 -18.69
CA ASP A 116 -17.07 5.44 -18.39
C ASP A 116 -16.76 3.98 -18.02
N MET A 117 -15.84 3.33 -18.72
CA MET A 117 -15.37 2.00 -18.33
C MET A 117 -14.80 1.99 -16.90
N ILE A 118 -14.00 2.99 -16.56
CA ILE A 118 -13.46 3.13 -15.20
C ILE A 118 -14.59 3.31 -14.18
N PHE A 119 -15.56 4.18 -14.46
CA PHE A 119 -16.69 4.43 -13.58
C PHE A 119 -17.55 3.18 -13.38
N ASP A 120 -17.89 2.48 -14.45
CA ASP A 120 -18.75 1.29 -14.41
C ASP A 120 -18.09 0.16 -13.64
N HIS A 121 -16.81 -0.11 -13.88
CA HIS A 121 -16.04 -1.09 -13.10
C HIS A 121 -16.13 -0.81 -11.59
N HIS A 122 -15.84 0.42 -11.17
CA HIS A 122 -15.89 0.80 -9.76
C HIS A 122 -17.32 0.74 -9.22
N LYS A 123 -18.32 1.17 -9.99
CA LYS A 123 -19.73 1.16 -9.60
C LYS A 123 -20.24 -0.27 -9.39
N ILE A 124 -19.93 -1.19 -10.32
CA ILE A 124 -20.30 -2.61 -10.19
C ILE A 124 -19.74 -3.20 -8.89
N ILE A 125 -18.46 -2.98 -8.60
CA ILE A 125 -17.83 -3.46 -7.37
C ILE A 125 -18.47 -2.81 -6.14
N CYS A 126 -18.61 -1.49 -6.14
CA CYS A 126 -19.13 -0.73 -5.02
C CYS A 126 -20.58 -1.09 -4.66
N ASN A 127 -21.39 -1.49 -5.63
CA ASN A 127 -22.77 -1.90 -5.41
C ASN A 127 -22.89 -3.24 -4.67
N GLN A 128 -21.86 -4.08 -4.70
CA GLN A 128 -21.86 -5.42 -4.06
C GLN A 128 -21.40 -5.41 -2.60
N ILE A 129 -20.76 -4.34 -2.16
CA ILE A 129 -20.14 -4.25 -0.83
C ILE A 129 -20.67 -3.08 -0.03
N LYS A 130 -20.75 -3.25 1.30
CA LYS A 130 -21.14 -2.19 2.25
C LYS A 130 -19.94 -1.44 2.83
N LYS A 131 -18.74 -2.01 2.69
CA LYS A 131 -17.51 -1.43 3.24
C LYS A 131 -17.02 -0.25 2.43
N PRO A 132 -16.29 0.69 3.08
CA PRO A 132 -15.63 1.79 2.39
C PRO A 132 -14.68 1.32 1.28
N VAL A 133 -14.60 2.13 0.24
CA VAL A 133 -13.69 1.90 -0.90
C VAL A 133 -12.66 3.02 -0.95
N PHE A 134 -11.41 2.62 -1.15
CA PHE A 134 -10.33 3.50 -1.56
C PHE A 134 -10.09 3.36 -3.06
N LEU A 135 -9.91 4.48 -3.73
CA LEU A 135 -9.38 4.53 -5.09
C LEU A 135 -7.85 4.36 -5.04
N TYR A 136 -7.26 3.93 -6.15
CA TYR A 136 -5.81 4.00 -6.35
C TYR A 136 -5.48 5.02 -7.42
N GLN A 137 -4.82 6.11 -7.05
CA GLN A 137 -4.23 7.01 -8.01
C GLN A 137 -2.80 6.56 -8.30
N SER A 138 -2.57 6.09 -9.49
CA SER A 138 -1.29 5.52 -9.91
C SER A 138 -0.23 6.61 -10.17
N SER A 139 1.01 6.18 -10.42
CA SER A 139 2.10 7.07 -10.83
C SER A 139 1.72 7.89 -12.06
N ILE A 140 2.18 9.13 -12.10
CA ILE A 140 2.02 10.01 -13.27
C ILE A 140 2.64 9.42 -14.55
N TYR A 141 3.56 8.47 -14.41
CA TYR A 141 4.20 7.77 -15.52
C TYR A 141 3.47 6.49 -15.94
N SER A 142 2.35 6.15 -15.29
CA SER A 142 1.59 4.93 -15.58
C SER A 142 0.54 5.08 -16.68
N GLY A 143 0.56 6.19 -17.43
CA GLY A 143 -0.34 6.43 -18.56
C GLY A 143 -1.81 6.31 -18.16
N HIS A 144 -2.57 5.47 -18.86
CA HIS A 144 -4.01 5.28 -18.63
C HIS A 144 -4.37 4.71 -17.25
N LEU A 145 -3.42 4.12 -16.52
CA LEU A 145 -3.65 3.66 -15.14
C LEU A 145 -3.69 4.81 -14.13
N SER A 146 -3.32 6.04 -14.53
CA SER A 146 -3.44 7.26 -13.73
C SER A 146 -4.71 8.01 -14.12
N TYR A 147 -5.68 8.10 -13.22
CA TYR A 147 -6.99 8.66 -13.53
C TYR A 147 -6.96 10.17 -13.73
N LYS A 148 -7.64 10.63 -14.79
CA LYS A 148 -7.85 12.05 -15.04
C LYS A 148 -8.84 12.64 -14.05
N LYS A 149 -8.78 13.95 -13.83
CA LYS A 149 -9.66 14.65 -12.87
C LYS A 149 -11.15 14.49 -13.18
N GLU A 150 -11.53 14.41 -14.45
CA GLU A 150 -12.91 14.16 -14.88
C GLU A 150 -13.42 12.81 -14.39
N THR A 151 -12.60 11.76 -14.59
CA THR A 151 -12.88 10.41 -14.09
C THR A 151 -12.99 10.40 -12.57
N LEU A 152 -12.03 11.03 -11.89
CA LEU A 152 -12.06 11.13 -10.42
C LEU A 152 -13.33 11.83 -9.92
N LYS A 153 -13.81 12.90 -10.61
CA LYS A 153 -15.10 13.56 -10.27
C LYS A 153 -16.28 12.61 -10.38
N LYS A 154 -16.32 11.73 -11.41
CA LYS A 154 -17.38 10.72 -11.55
C LYS A 154 -17.31 9.72 -10.39
N LEU A 155 -16.11 9.20 -10.07
CA LEU A 155 -15.90 8.23 -9.00
C LEU A 155 -16.27 8.76 -7.60
N LEU A 156 -16.06 10.05 -7.33
CA LEU A 156 -16.45 10.68 -6.06
C LEU A 156 -17.96 10.70 -5.80
N LYS A 157 -18.81 10.51 -6.84
CA LYS A 157 -20.26 10.40 -6.72
C LYS A 157 -20.71 9.03 -6.18
N ILE A 158 -19.86 8.03 -6.17
CA ILE A 158 -20.18 6.71 -5.62
C ILE A 158 -20.12 6.81 -4.08
N ASN A 159 -21.21 6.43 -3.42
CA ASN A 159 -21.43 6.69 -1.99
C ASN A 159 -20.35 6.12 -1.08
N ASN A 160 -19.96 4.86 -1.27
CA ASN A 160 -18.97 4.18 -0.43
C ASN A 160 -17.50 4.42 -0.84
N VAL A 161 -17.24 5.23 -1.88
CA VAL A 161 -15.91 5.72 -2.22
C VAL A 161 -15.54 6.84 -1.25
N LEU A 162 -14.70 6.52 -0.25
CA LEU A 162 -14.38 7.40 0.88
C LEU A 162 -12.93 7.87 0.93
N GLY A 163 -12.05 7.36 0.09
CA GLY A 163 -10.65 7.75 0.11
C GLY A 163 -9.88 7.37 -1.15
N VAL A 164 -8.64 7.78 -1.18
CA VAL A 164 -7.66 7.42 -2.21
C VAL A 164 -6.32 7.04 -1.59
N LYS A 165 -5.71 5.99 -2.10
CA LYS A 165 -4.29 5.75 -1.97
C LYS A 165 -3.60 6.56 -3.07
N GLU A 166 -2.99 7.68 -2.66
CA GLU A 166 -2.39 8.63 -3.58
C GLU A 166 -0.96 8.19 -3.92
N GLY A 167 -0.78 7.54 -5.04
CA GLY A 167 0.47 6.93 -5.53
C GLY A 167 1.04 7.61 -6.77
N SER A 168 0.89 8.92 -6.90
CA SER A 168 1.45 9.67 -8.04
C SER A 168 2.99 9.65 -8.09
N TRP A 169 3.64 9.33 -6.96
CA TRP A 169 5.12 9.32 -6.81
C TRP A 169 5.78 10.66 -7.14
N ASN A 170 5.00 11.75 -7.01
CA ASN A 170 5.44 13.10 -7.24
C ASN A 170 4.76 14.04 -6.26
N TYR A 171 5.53 14.76 -5.45
CA TYR A 171 4.98 15.62 -4.39
C TYR A 171 4.07 16.74 -4.93
N LYS A 172 4.41 17.37 -6.05
CA LYS A 172 3.57 18.41 -6.68
C LYS A 172 2.22 17.84 -7.11
N SER A 173 2.24 16.65 -7.70
CA SER A 173 1.00 15.92 -8.07
C SER A 173 0.19 15.53 -6.85
N TYR A 174 0.85 15.08 -5.77
CA TYR A 174 0.19 14.81 -4.48
C TYR A 174 -0.56 16.03 -3.96
N VAL A 175 0.08 17.20 -3.90
CA VAL A 175 -0.54 18.46 -3.45
C VAL A 175 -1.76 18.82 -4.32
N ASN A 176 -1.62 18.71 -5.64
CA ASN A 176 -2.71 18.99 -6.59
C ASN A 176 -3.90 18.02 -6.39
N ASN A 177 -3.61 16.74 -6.20
CA ASN A 177 -4.63 15.72 -5.95
C ASN A 177 -5.28 15.91 -4.57
N TYR A 178 -4.50 16.18 -3.53
CA TYR A 178 -5.01 16.46 -2.19
C TYR A 178 -6.01 17.61 -2.22
N ASN A 179 -5.64 18.75 -2.80
CA ASN A 179 -6.51 19.92 -2.90
C ASN A 179 -7.76 19.62 -3.74
N PHE A 180 -7.60 18.90 -4.85
CA PHE A 180 -8.73 18.48 -5.68
C PHE A 180 -9.73 17.63 -4.88
N PHE A 181 -9.28 16.61 -4.16
CA PHE A 181 -10.15 15.74 -3.38
C PHE A 181 -10.84 16.50 -2.24
N LYS A 182 -10.09 17.30 -1.48
CA LYS A 182 -10.65 18.07 -0.35
C LYS A 182 -11.67 19.12 -0.80
N LYS A 183 -11.46 19.74 -1.96
CA LYS A 183 -12.43 20.67 -2.57
C LYS A 183 -13.73 19.98 -2.98
N ASN A 184 -13.64 18.77 -3.57
CA ASN A 184 -14.81 18.08 -4.11
C ASN A 184 -15.56 17.23 -3.07
N LYS A 185 -14.90 16.76 -2.00
CA LYS A 185 -15.49 15.94 -0.93
C LYS A 185 -14.72 16.16 0.38
N LYS A 186 -15.20 17.11 1.21
CA LYS A 186 -14.50 17.60 2.43
C LYS A 186 -13.95 16.49 3.34
N ASN A 187 -14.69 15.41 3.55
CA ASN A 187 -14.32 14.29 4.44
C ASN A 187 -13.60 13.15 3.71
N PHE A 188 -13.21 13.36 2.45
CA PHE A 188 -12.51 12.35 1.67
C PHE A 188 -11.09 12.13 2.21
N LEU A 189 -10.70 10.86 2.36
CA LEU A 189 -9.39 10.49 2.91
C LEU A 189 -8.34 10.46 1.80
N VAL A 190 -7.30 11.25 1.97
CA VAL A 190 -6.14 11.24 1.06
C VAL A 190 -4.96 10.61 1.78
N MET A 191 -4.60 9.38 1.39
CA MET A 191 -3.57 8.57 2.01
C MET A 191 -2.29 8.64 1.18
N ALA A 192 -1.20 9.11 1.77
CA ALA A 192 0.11 9.08 1.11
C ALA A 192 0.55 7.64 0.83
N SER A 193 1.09 7.38 -0.35
CA SER A 193 1.60 6.06 -0.71
C SER A 193 2.98 6.08 -1.39
N GLY A 194 3.56 7.25 -1.58
CA GLY A 194 4.95 7.38 -2.00
C GLY A 194 5.86 7.23 -0.80
N ASP A 195 6.50 6.08 -0.64
CA ASP A 195 7.41 5.80 0.47
C ASP A 195 8.56 6.84 0.55
N GLU A 196 8.93 7.45 -0.58
CA GLU A 196 9.94 8.51 -0.68
C GLU A 196 9.43 9.91 -0.29
N HIS A 197 8.13 10.09 -0.09
CA HIS A 197 7.52 11.40 0.11
C HIS A 197 6.71 11.53 1.41
N LEU A 198 6.92 10.65 2.39
CA LEU A 198 6.14 10.64 3.63
C LEU A 198 6.22 11.97 4.38
N TYR A 199 7.43 12.48 4.61
CA TYR A 199 7.63 13.74 5.34
C TYR A 199 6.85 14.91 4.71
N PRO A 200 7.05 15.26 3.42
CA PRO A 200 6.34 16.39 2.84
C PRO A 200 4.83 16.16 2.76
N CYS A 201 4.35 14.93 2.50
CA CYS A 201 2.92 14.63 2.42
C CYS A 201 2.24 14.80 3.79
N PHE A 202 2.82 14.29 4.87
CA PHE A 202 2.26 14.47 6.21
C PHE A 202 2.35 15.92 6.70
N LYS A 203 3.43 16.61 6.41
CA LYS A 203 3.55 18.04 6.71
C LYS A 203 2.49 18.86 5.97
N TYR A 204 2.07 18.45 4.78
CA TYR A 204 0.99 19.08 4.00
C TYR A 204 -0.39 18.78 4.56
N GLY A 205 -0.59 17.69 5.30
CA GLY A 205 -1.86 17.34 5.96
C GLY A 205 -2.46 16.01 5.52
N SER A 206 -1.65 15.03 5.10
CA SER A 206 -2.14 13.68 4.77
C SER A 206 -3.00 13.09 5.88
N ASP A 207 -4.12 12.44 5.53
CA ASP A 207 -4.99 11.75 6.49
C ASP A 207 -4.38 10.43 7.02
N GLY A 208 -3.32 9.97 6.40
CA GLY A 208 -2.60 8.75 6.74
C GLY A 208 -1.69 8.27 5.62
N SER A 209 -1.28 7.02 5.69
CA SER A 209 -0.45 6.40 4.64
C SER A 209 -0.77 4.93 4.42
N GLN A 210 -0.48 4.45 3.21
CA GLN A 210 -0.59 3.05 2.81
C GLN A 210 0.73 2.63 2.13
N VAL A 211 1.77 2.41 2.93
CA VAL A 211 3.17 2.31 2.48
C VAL A 211 3.85 1.03 2.91
N SER A 212 4.73 0.50 2.07
CA SER A 212 5.41 -0.77 2.32
C SER A 212 6.62 -0.63 3.22
N ILE A 213 7.24 0.53 3.30
CA ILE A 213 8.34 0.77 4.25
C ILE A 213 7.86 0.57 5.69
N ALA A 214 6.57 0.78 5.98
CA ALA A 214 5.97 0.49 7.27
C ALA A 214 5.87 -1.03 7.56
N ALA A 215 6.01 -1.90 6.56
CA ALA A 215 6.13 -3.35 6.78
C ALA A 215 7.56 -3.76 7.14
N ILE A 216 8.57 -2.95 6.76
CA ILE A 216 9.98 -3.19 7.05
C ILE A 216 10.35 -2.61 8.42
N VAL A 217 10.05 -1.32 8.63
CA VAL A 217 10.43 -0.53 9.82
C VAL A 217 9.25 0.27 10.36
N PRO A 218 8.20 -0.41 10.85
CA PRO A 218 6.95 0.24 11.27
C PRO A 218 7.19 1.31 12.33
N ASP A 219 8.04 1.03 13.33
CA ASP A 219 8.31 1.97 14.44
C ASP A 219 8.91 3.28 13.93
N LYS A 220 9.82 3.22 12.94
CA LYS A 220 10.45 4.43 12.37
C LYS A 220 9.47 5.27 11.55
N VAL A 221 8.53 4.63 10.86
CA VAL A 221 7.45 5.34 10.15
C VAL A 221 6.51 6.02 11.13
N VAL A 222 6.14 5.32 12.20
CA VAL A 222 5.32 5.90 13.29
C VAL A 222 6.05 7.08 13.91
N GLU A 223 7.31 6.92 14.32
CA GLU A 223 8.13 7.97 14.92
C GLU A 223 8.21 9.22 14.01
N LEU A 224 8.45 9.05 12.70
CA LEU A 224 8.45 10.16 11.75
C LEU A 224 7.14 10.95 11.80
N ILE A 225 6.01 10.25 11.73
CA ILE A 225 4.69 10.88 11.66
C ILE A 225 4.32 11.55 12.98
N GLU A 226 4.64 10.94 14.12
CA GLU A 226 4.46 11.55 15.44
C GLU A 226 5.27 12.85 15.60
N LYS A 227 6.53 12.85 15.13
CA LYS A 227 7.36 14.07 15.15
C LYS A 227 6.75 15.19 14.30
N ILE A 228 6.20 14.85 13.13
CA ILE A 228 5.52 15.82 12.25
C ILE A 228 4.26 16.37 12.94
N ASN A 229 3.41 15.50 13.49
CA ASN A 229 2.17 15.87 14.16
C ASN A 229 2.43 16.78 15.38
N ASN A 230 3.52 16.52 16.08
CA ASN A 230 3.98 17.33 17.22
C ASN A 230 4.82 18.55 16.81
N LYS A 231 4.87 18.89 15.49
CA LYS A 231 5.62 20.02 14.93
C LYS A 231 7.13 19.99 15.20
N LYS A 232 7.69 18.84 15.59
CA LYS A 232 9.12 18.60 15.79
C LYS A 232 9.86 18.36 14.48
N TYR A 233 9.78 19.34 13.56
CA TYR A 233 10.22 19.19 12.17
C TYR A 233 11.73 18.92 12.01
N LYS A 234 12.58 19.45 12.89
CA LYS A 234 14.03 19.17 12.85
C LYS A 234 14.31 17.67 13.12
N GLU A 235 13.69 17.12 14.16
CA GLU A 235 13.80 15.69 14.51
C GLU A 235 13.18 14.81 13.40
N ALA A 236 12.01 15.18 12.90
CA ALA A 236 11.35 14.47 11.79
C ALA A 236 12.24 14.39 10.54
N LYS A 237 12.94 15.46 10.15
CA LYS A 237 13.86 15.46 9.00
C LYS A 237 15.04 14.49 9.18
N ILE A 238 15.51 14.31 10.42
CA ILE A 238 16.58 13.33 10.70
C ILE A 238 16.08 11.93 10.43
N ILE A 239 14.88 11.58 10.89
CA ILE A 239 14.26 10.27 10.66
C ILE A 239 13.98 10.09 9.16
N ASP A 240 13.39 11.11 8.53
CA ASP A 240 13.08 11.09 7.10
C ASP A 240 14.31 10.81 6.24
N LYS A 241 15.47 11.39 6.55
CA LYS A 241 16.73 11.13 5.83
C LYS A 241 17.08 9.65 5.76
N TYR A 242 16.83 8.90 6.85
CA TYR A 242 17.12 7.47 6.90
C TYR A 242 16.06 6.66 6.13
N LEU A 243 14.78 6.97 6.33
CA LEU A 243 13.67 6.33 5.62
C LEU A 243 13.75 6.60 4.12
N LEU A 244 14.08 7.82 3.73
CA LEU A 244 14.27 8.23 2.34
C LEU A 244 15.41 7.44 1.66
N SER A 245 16.53 7.20 2.36
CA SER A 245 17.62 6.38 1.83
C SER A 245 17.14 4.95 1.51
N LEU A 246 16.37 4.34 2.39
CA LEU A 246 15.82 3.01 2.16
C LEU A 246 14.77 3.02 1.05
N ALA A 247 13.82 3.97 1.09
CA ALA A 247 12.77 4.09 0.10
C ALA A 247 13.30 4.30 -1.32
N LYS A 248 14.32 5.15 -1.50
CA LYS A 248 15.00 5.35 -2.80
C LYS A 248 15.66 4.08 -3.31
N ASN A 249 16.26 3.26 -2.46
CA ASN A 249 16.85 1.98 -2.88
C ASN A 249 15.79 0.92 -3.18
N ILE A 250 14.56 1.03 -2.66
CA ILE A 250 13.46 0.13 -2.97
C ILE A 250 12.74 0.57 -4.25
N TYR A 251 12.36 1.83 -4.35
CA TYR A 251 11.43 2.34 -5.38
C TYR A 251 12.06 3.25 -6.43
N GLY A 252 13.11 4.00 -6.06
CA GLY A 252 13.78 4.95 -6.95
C GLY A 252 14.70 4.30 -7.99
N ARG A 253 14.66 2.98 -8.16
CA ARG A 253 15.51 2.22 -9.08
C ARG A 253 14.67 1.52 -10.14
N TYR A 254 15.16 1.57 -11.36
CA TYR A 254 14.64 0.77 -12.46
C TYR A 254 15.20 -0.67 -12.41
N PRO A 255 14.43 -1.73 -12.71
CA PRO A 255 12.97 -1.70 -12.93
C PRO A 255 12.19 -1.51 -11.61
N GLN A 256 11.11 -0.71 -11.65
CA GLN A 256 10.31 -0.44 -10.44
C GLN A 256 9.53 -1.67 -9.96
N ASN A 257 9.20 -2.60 -10.84
CA ASN A 257 8.54 -3.86 -10.45
C ASN A 257 9.41 -4.77 -9.56
N PHE A 258 10.72 -4.46 -9.42
CA PHE A 258 11.62 -5.15 -8.48
C PHE A 258 11.41 -4.69 -7.02
N ALA A 259 10.59 -3.68 -6.77
CA ALA A 259 10.37 -3.14 -5.43
C ALA A 259 9.99 -4.21 -4.41
N THR A 260 9.08 -5.14 -4.75
CA THR A 260 8.69 -6.23 -3.84
C THR A 260 9.83 -7.17 -3.52
N ALA A 261 10.68 -7.52 -4.50
CA ALA A 261 11.87 -8.33 -4.25
C ALA A 261 12.85 -7.61 -3.29
N ARG A 262 13.04 -6.30 -3.48
CA ARG A 262 13.87 -5.46 -2.59
C ARG A 262 13.30 -5.41 -1.17
N ILE A 263 11.99 -5.29 -1.02
CA ILE A 263 11.31 -5.33 0.29
C ILE A 263 11.52 -6.70 0.96
N LYS A 264 11.29 -7.80 0.24
CA LYS A 264 11.50 -9.17 0.76
C LYS A 264 12.96 -9.40 1.16
N TYR A 265 13.91 -8.91 0.37
CA TYR A 265 15.32 -8.96 0.73
C TYR A 265 15.58 -8.23 2.06
N CYS A 266 15.10 -7.01 2.22
CA CYS A 266 15.22 -6.26 3.47
C CYS A 266 14.64 -7.02 4.67
N LEU A 267 13.44 -7.58 4.51
CA LEU A 267 12.78 -8.35 5.57
C LEU A 267 13.57 -9.63 5.93
N LYS A 268 14.17 -10.31 4.95
CA LYS A 268 15.06 -11.45 5.18
C LYS A 268 16.30 -11.06 5.98
N ILE A 269 16.99 -9.98 5.58
CA ILE A 269 18.18 -9.48 6.30
C ILE A 269 17.84 -9.11 7.74
N LEU A 270 16.65 -8.55 7.98
CA LEU A 270 16.14 -8.24 9.30
C LEU A 270 15.57 -9.46 10.05
N LYS A 271 15.68 -10.67 9.49
CA LYS A 271 15.16 -11.93 10.05
C LYS A 271 13.65 -11.91 10.33
N LYS A 272 12.89 -11.08 9.58
CA LYS A 272 11.42 -10.96 9.70
C LYS A 272 10.68 -11.97 8.82
N ILE A 273 11.32 -12.46 7.76
CA ILE A 273 10.89 -13.58 6.92
C ILE A 273 12.09 -14.49 6.60
N PRO A 274 11.89 -15.79 6.29
CA PRO A 274 13.00 -16.74 6.13
C PRO A 274 13.75 -16.59 4.81
N ASN A 275 13.10 -16.11 3.76
CA ASN A 275 13.67 -16.01 2.41
C ASN A 275 13.02 -14.88 1.60
N GLU A 276 13.60 -14.60 0.41
CA GLU A 276 13.15 -13.55 -0.51
C GLU A 276 12.43 -14.11 -1.74
N THR A 277 11.88 -15.32 -1.66
CA THR A 277 11.24 -16.00 -2.81
C THR A 277 10.10 -15.16 -3.40
N MET A 278 10.12 -15.03 -4.73
CA MET A 278 9.12 -14.37 -5.55
C MET A 278 8.43 -15.37 -6.46
N ARG A 279 7.15 -15.15 -6.81
CA ARG A 279 6.49 -15.92 -7.88
C ARG A 279 7.03 -15.55 -9.27
N SER A 280 7.32 -14.28 -9.47
CA SER A 280 8.03 -13.80 -10.66
C SER A 280 9.51 -14.20 -10.63
N SER A 281 10.15 -14.26 -11.80
CA SER A 281 11.56 -14.60 -11.92
C SER A 281 12.49 -13.41 -11.66
N ILE A 282 12.19 -12.62 -10.62
CA ILE A 282 12.99 -11.45 -10.23
C ILE A 282 14.11 -11.89 -9.29
N ILE A 283 15.34 -11.56 -9.68
CA ILE A 283 16.56 -11.81 -8.87
C ILE A 283 17.31 -10.48 -8.74
N LEU A 284 17.58 -10.07 -7.50
CA LEU A 284 18.35 -8.86 -7.23
C LEU A 284 19.86 -9.14 -7.44
N ASP A 285 20.54 -8.19 -8.07
CA ASP A 285 21.98 -8.25 -8.24
C ASP A 285 22.76 -7.93 -6.94
N LYS A 286 24.07 -8.14 -6.97
CA LYS A 286 24.96 -7.90 -5.82
C LYS A 286 25.03 -6.42 -5.44
N ILE A 287 24.91 -5.51 -6.41
CA ILE A 287 25.00 -4.06 -6.20
C ILE A 287 23.73 -3.58 -5.48
N GLU A 288 22.55 -4.01 -5.94
CA GLU A 288 21.27 -3.69 -5.29
C GLU A 288 21.26 -4.18 -3.84
N LYS A 289 21.66 -5.44 -3.60
CA LYS A 289 21.75 -6.02 -2.25
C LYS A 289 22.67 -5.22 -1.34
N LYS A 290 23.89 -4.88 -1.81
CA LYS A 290 24.85 -4.08 -1.02
C LYS A 290 24.31 -2.70 -0.64
N GLN A 291 23.52 -2.07 -1.52
CA GLN A 291 22.96 -0.75 -1.23
C GLN A 291 21.78 -0.81 -0.26
N LEU A 292 20.95 -1.86 -0.35
CA LEU A 292 19.90 -2.13 0.64
C LEU A 292 20.52 -2.41 2.02
N ASP A 293 21.58 -3.23 2.09
CA ASP A 293 22.31 -3.50 3.33
C ASP A 293 22.85 -2.22 3.97
N LYS A 294 23.43 -1.32 3.15
CA LYS A 294 23.90 -0.01 3.62
C LYS A 294 22.77 0.81 4.22
N SER A 295 21.62 0.87 3.56
CA SER A 295 20.45 1.60 4.07
C SER A 295 19.91 1.00 5.36
N LEU A 296 19.88 -0.34 5.48
CA LEU A 296 19.42 -1.02 6.70
C LEU A 296 20.38 -0.80 7.89
N LYS A 297 21.71 -0.82 7.63
CA LYS A 297 22.71 -0.51 8.67
C LYS A 297 22.51 0.90 9.23
N PHE A 298 22.21 1.88 8.37
CA PHE A 298 21.91 3.24 8.76
C PHE A 298 20.72 3.32 9.73
N LEU A 299 19.68 2.52 9.50
CA LEU A 299 18.48 2.45 10.37
C LEU A 299 18.76 1.76 11.72
N LYS A 300 19.73 0.81 11.77
CA LYS A 300 20.09 0.09 13.01
C LYS A 300 21.00 0.90 13.95
N LEU A 301 21.85 1.78 13.42
CA LEU A 301 22.79 2.56 14.20
C LEU A 301 22.15 3.66 15.03
N LYS A 302 20.82 3.84 14.97
CA LYS A 302 20.06 4.86 15.70
C LYS A 302 18.78 4.33 16.38
N SER A 303 18.68 3.00 16.56
CA SER A 303 17.64 2.39 17.41
C SER A 303 18.09 2.29 18.84
#